data_c32037e92e4acf0334ecffd56fbfec64
#
_entry.id   c32037e92e4acf0334ecffd56fbfec64
#
_cell.length_a   1.000
_cell.length_b   1.000
_cell.length_c   1.000
_cell.angle_alpha   90.00
_cell.angle_beta   90.00
_cell.angle_gamma   90.00
#
_symmetry.space_group_name_H-M   'P 1'
#
loop_
_entity.id
_entity.type
_entity.pdbx_description
1 polymer ?
#
loop_
_entity_poly.entity_id
_entity_poly.type
_entity_poly.pdbx_seq_one_letter_code
_entity_poly.pdbx_strand_id
1 'polypeptide(L)'
;EKQGKFIFNKETRIILKDKNAEAPLRFLTDRLTRIAQLPLKIQNSTKSISGNYVVFSRANDPTLGNEGYKINISPEQIQVLADKEAGFFYAIQSLLQLLPPEIYSNTTAYTNEWSIPAANITDTPQFEYRGLHLDVCRHFYPVSFIKKYIDLMSMQKMNRFHWHLTEDQGWRIEIKKHPKLTEIGSMRKETIINRYSS
;
A
#
# COMPACT_ATOMS: atom_id res chain seq x y z
N GLU A 1 -18.88 -13.59 -4.90
CA GLU A 1 -19.42 -12.40 -5.59
C GLU A 1 -20.90 -12.24 -5.23
N LYS A 2 -21.37 -11.00 -5.21
CA LYS A 2 -22.77 -10.63 -4.98
C LYS A 2 -23.27 -9.83 -6.18
N GLN A 3 -24.60 -9.67 -6.32
CA GLN A 3 -25.12 -8.80 -7.36
C GLN A 3 -24.90 -7.33 -7.05
N GLY A 4 -24.53 -6.54 -8.07
CA GLY A 4 -24.33 -5.10 -7.98
C GLY A 4 -22.86 -4.69 -7.83
N LYS A 5 -22.69 -3.39 -7.67
CA LYS A 5 -21.37 -2.74 -7.55
C LYS A 5 -21.50 -1.49 -6.69
N PHE A 6 -20.44 -1.16 -5.95
CA PHE A 6 -20.31 0.14 -5.28
C PHE A 6 -19.64 1.13 -6.24
N ILE A 7 -20.19 2.34 -6.37
CA ILE A 7 -19.67 3.38 -7.23
C ILE A 7 -19.14 4.52 -6.36
N PHE A 8 -17.84 4.81 -6.46
CA PHE A 8 -17.25 6.00 -5.87
C PHE A 8 -17.64 7.22 -6.68
N ASN A 9 -18.17 8.23 -6.01
CA ASN A 9 -18.54 9.52 -6.59
C ASN A 9 -18.26 10.66 -5.60
N LYS A 10 -18.52 11.90 -5.99
CA LYS A 10 -18.25 13.09 -5.16
C LYS A 10 -19.04 13.15 -3.85
N GLU A 11 -20.12 12.39 -3.74
CA GLU A 11 -20.98 12.30 -2.56
C GLU A 11 -20.61 11.14 -1.64
N THR A 12 -19.68 10.26 -2.08
CA THR A 12 -19.19 9.15 -1.26
C THR A 12 -18.59 9.69 0.04
N ARG A 13 -19.09 9.21 1.17
CA ARG A 13 -18.60 9.58 2.49
C ARG A 13 -17.62 8.54 3.01
N ILE A 14 -16.49 8.99 3.54
CA ILE A 14 -15.47 8.13 4.17
C ILE A 14 -15.58 8.28 5.68
N ILE A 15 -15.90 7.21 6.38
CA ILE A 15 -16.19 7.21 7.80
C ILE A 15 -15.08 6.48 8.57
N LEU A 16 -14.42 7.19 9.46
CA LEU A 16 -13.42 6.66 10.37
C LEU A 16 -14.06 6.36 11.73
N LYS A 17 -14.13 5.08 12.13
CA LYS A 17 -14.57 4.63 13.46
C LYS A 17 -13.44 4.06 14.32
N ASP A 18 -12.31 3.70 13.72
CA ASP A 18 -11.11 3.25 14.43
C ASP A 18 -9.90 4.07 13.96
N LYS A 19 -9.21 4.72 14.91
CA LYS A 19 -8.06 5.58 14.59
C LYS A 19 -6.88 4.83 13.96
N ASN A 20 -6.77 3.50 14.12
CA ASN A 20 -5.78 2.69 13.43
C ASN A 20 -5.97 2.71 11.90
N ALA A 21 -7.14 3.07 11.42
CA ALA A 21 -7.40 3.22 9.99
C ALA A 21 -7.02 4.62 9.44
N GLU A 22 -6.64 5.59 10.28
CA GLU A 22 -6.45 6.98 9.85
C GLU A 22 -5.35 7.13 8.80
N ALA A 23 -4.14 6.62 9.06
CA ALA A 23 -3.03 6.71 8.12
C ALA A 23 -3.29 5.91 6.83
N PRO A 24 -3.77 4.64 6.89
CA PRO A 24 -4.23 3.93 5.70
C PRO A 24 -5.31 4.66 4.90
N LEU A 25 -6.29 5.28 5.58
CA LEU A 25 -7.35 6.02 4.91
C LEU A 25 -6.84 7.25 4.15
N ARG A 26 -5.88 7.98 4.72
CA ARG A 26 -5.23 9.10 4.02
C ARG A 26 -4.61 8.63 2.71
N PHE A 27 -3.93 7.49 2.71
CA PHE A 27 -3.35 6.90 1.50
C PHE A 27 -4.43 6.61 0.43
N LEU A 28 -5.58 6.06 0.81
CA LEU A 28 -6.69 5.81 -0.11
C LEU A 28 -7.29 7.11 -0.65
N THR A 29 -7.61 8.07 0.24
CA THR A 29 -8.24 9.34 -0.15
C THR A 29 -7.33 10.21 -1.00
N ASP A 30 -6.02 10.22 -0.72
CA ASP A 30 -5.03 10.93 -1.53
C ASP A 30 -4.95 10.34 -2.94
N ARG A 31 -5.00 9.00 -3.07
CA ARG A 31 -5.00 8.36 -4.37
C ARG A 31 -6.28 8.64 -5.15
N LEU A 32 -7.46 8.52 -4.51
CA LEU A 32 -8.75 8.85 -5.14
C LEU A 32 -8.81 10.33 -5.56
N THR A 33 -8.30 11.23 -4.73
CA THR A 33 -8.24 12.66 -5.06
C THR A 33 -7.35 12.93 -6.25
N ARG A 34 -6.13 12.39 -6.25
CA ARG A 34 -5.11 12.69 -7.25
C ARG A 34 -5.41 12.03 -8.59
N ILE A 35 -5.87 10.79 -8.60
CA ILE A 35 -6.05 10.01 -9.82
C ILE A 35 -7.49 10.10 -10.33
N ALA A 36 -8.46 9.85 -9.46
CA ALA A 36 -9.88 9.81 -9.81
C ALA A 36 -10.58 11.18 -9.73
N GLN A 37 -9.90 12.22 -9.24
CA GLN A 37 -10.48 13.55 -8.97
C GLN A 37 -11.69 13.50 -8.03
N LEU A 38 -11.63 12.60 -7.05
CA LEU A 38 -12.63 12.45 -6.00
C LEU A 38 -12.05 12.91 -4.65
N PRO A 39 -12.19 14.21 -4.29
CA PRO A 39 -11.66 14.76 -3.04
C PRO A 39 -12.54 14.38 -1.85
N LEU A 40 -12.55 13.11 -1.50
CA LEU A 40 -13.37 12.56 -0.43
C LEU A 40 -12.78 12.90 0.94
N LYS A 41 -13.63 13.44 1.83
CA LYS A 41 -13.21 13.85 3.18
C LYS A 41 -13.44 12.74 4.17
N ILE A 42 -12.45 12.49 5.03
CA ILE A 42 -12.56 11.59 6.17
C ILE A 42 -13.39 12.26 7.25
N GLN A 43 -14.41 11.56 7.74
CA GLN A 43 -15.35 12.03 8.77
C GLN A 43 -15.35 11.09 9.96
N ASN A 44 -15.32 11.63 11.16
CA ASN A 44 -15.58 10.87 12.37
C ASN A 44 -17.09 10.86 12.62
N SER A 45 -17.73 9.70 12.65
CA SER A 45 -19.16 9.61 12.94
C SER A 45 -19.50 8.39 13.79
N THR A 46 -20.28 8.62 14.82
CA THR A 46 -20.89 7.57 15.64
C THR A 46 -22.35 7.29 15.26
N LYS A 47 -22.94 8.16 14.41
CA LYS A 47 -24.34 8.05 14.00
C LYS A 47 -24.54 6.98 12.92
N SER A 48 -25.76 6.49 12.81
CA SER A 48 -26.19 5.66 11.67
C SER A 48 -26.08 6.47 10.38
N ILE A 49 -25.54 5.85 9.34
CA ILE A 49 -25.27 6.49 8.06
C ILE A 49 -26.05 5.72 7.00
N SER A 50 -26.74 6.44 6.14
CA SER A 50 -27.44 5.90 4.98
C SER A 50 -26.87 6.44 3.68
N GLY A 51 -27.03 5.72 2.57
CA GLY A 51 -26.58 6.12 1.24
C GLY A 51 -25.15 5.65 0.95
N ASN A 52 -24.45 6.33 0.04
CA ASN A 52 -23.15 5.91 -0.48
C ASN A 52 -22.01 6.26 0.51
N TYR A 53 -21.43 5.25 1.18
CA TYR A 53 -20.33 5.46 2.13
C TYR A 53 -19.38 4.27 2.25
N VAL A 54 -18.15 4.56 2.69
CA VAL A 54 -17.15 3.57 3.09
C VAL A 54 -16.84 3.77 4.56
N VAL A 55 -16.96 2.73 5.37
CA VAL A 55 -16.72 2.78 6.82
C VAL A 55 -15.58 1.85 7.22
N PHE A 56 -14.68 2.39 8.05
CA PHE A 56 -13.56 1.67 8.63
C PHE A 56 -13.75 1.53 10.13
N SER A 57 -13.88 0.31 10.61
CA SER A 57 -14.15 0.02 12.02
C SER A 57 -13.39 -1.20 12.51
N ARG A 58 -13.23 -1.29 13.82
CA ARG A 58 -12.56 -2.42 14.46
C ARG A 58 -13.35 -3.71 14.26
N ALA A 59 -12.66 -4.80 13.96
CA ALA A 59 -13.26 -6.10 13.75
C ALA A 59 -13.64 -6.78 15.07
N ASN A 60 -12.81 -6.61 16.11
CA ASN A 60 -12.88 -7.36 17.36
C ASN A 60 -12.87 -8.88 17.13
N ASP A 61 -12.02 -9.31 16.19
CA ASP A 61 -11.88 -10.70 15.77
C ASP A 61 -10.41 -11.13 15.85
N PRO A 62 -10.01 -11.82 16.94
CA PRO A 62 -8.62 -12.24 17.14
C PRO A 62 -8.07 -13.15 16.02
N THR A 63 -8.94 -13.82 15.25
CA THR A 63 -8.52 -14.70 14.15
C THR A 63 -7.91 -13.93 12.99
N LEU A 64 -8.15 -12.63 12.87
CA LEU A 64 -7.54 -11.76 11.87
C LEU A 64 -6.07 -11.43 12.18
N GLY A 65 -5.64 -11.54 13.44
CA GLY A 65 -4.29 -11.22 13.85
C GLY A 65 -3.93 -9.74 13.58
N ASN A 66 -2.67 -9.51 13.24
CA ASN A 66 -2.16 -8.15 13.02
C ASN A 66 -2.43 -7.60 11.61
N GLU A 67 -2.58 -8.45 10.63
CA GLU A 67 -2.59 -8.08 9.22
C GLU A 67 -3.88 -8.50 8.49
N GLY A 68 -4.72 -9.33 9.13
CA GLY A 68 -5.98 -9.78 8.56
C GLY A 68 -7.05 -8.70 8.56
N TYR A 69 -8.00 -8.85 7.66
CA TYR A 69 -9.11 -7.93 7.49
C TYR A 69 -10.34 -8.61 6.86
N LYS A 70 -11.50 -7.94 6.97
CA LYS A 70 -12.73 -8.28 6.25
C LYS A 70 -13.21 -7.05 5.48
N ILE A 71 -13.74 -7.27 4.27
CA ILE A 71 -14.40 -6.24 3.48
C ILE A 71 -15.76 -6.76 3.05
N ASN A 72 -16.82 -6.01 3.37
CA ASN A 72 -18.17 -6.28 2.89
C ASN A 72 -18.57 -5.15 1.95
N ILE A 73 -18.85 -5.48 0.70
CA ILE A 73 -19.21 -4.53 -0.36
C ILE A 73 -20.62 -4.79 -0.81
N SER A 74 -21.43 -3.74 -0.78
CA SER A 74 -22.78 -3.68 -1.38
C SER A 74 -22.89 -2.43 -2.25
N PRO A 75 -23.96 -2.25 -3.04
CA PRO A 75 -24.15 -1.04 -3.84
C PRO A 75 -24.20 0.25 -3.01
N GLU A 76 -24.62 0.18 -1.75
CA GLU A 76 -24.79 1.35 -0.88
C GLU A 76 -23.58 1.61 0.02
N GLN A 77 -22.82 0.57 0.34
CA GLN A 77 -21.73 0.71 1.32
C GLN A 77 -20.57 -0.25 1.11
N ILE A 78 -19.39 0.20 1.54
CA ILE A 78 -18.23 -0.64 1.80
C ILE A 78 -17.93 -0.60 3.29
N GLN A 79 -17.90 -1.76 3.93
CA GLN A 79 -17.46 -1.91 5.32
C GLN A 79 -16.10 -2.59 5.35
N VAL A 80 -15.10 -1.94 5.96
CA VAL A 80 -13.76 -2.47 6.17
C VAL A 80 -13.56 -2.70 7.66
N LEU A 81 -13.19 -3.93 8.01
CA LEU A 81 -12.99 -4.40 9.37
C LEU A 81 -11.57 -4.94 9.54
N ALA A 82 -10.83 -4.43 10.49
CA ALA A 82 -9.51 -4.94 10.91
C ALA A 82 -9.26 -4.56 12.37
N ASP A 83 -8.28 -5.18 13.01
CA ASP A 83 -7.94 -4.88 14.41
C ASP A 83 -6.67 -4.02 14.55
N LYS A 84 -5.85 -3.95 13.50
CA LYS A 84 -4.58 -3.21 13.48
C LYS A 84 -4.43 -2.40 12.19
N GLU A 85 -3.54 -1.43 12.23
CA GLU A 85 -3.23 -0.53 11.11
C GLU A 85 -2.83 -1.30 9.85
N ALA A 86 -1.98 -2.33 9.96
CA ALA A 86 -1.55 -3.15 8.83
C ALA A 86 -2.73 -3.85 8.13
N GLY A 87 -3.70 -4.38 8.89
CA GLY A 87 -4.91 -4.98 8.33
C GLY A 87 -5.74 -3.98 7.54
N PHE A 88 -5.92 -2.76 8.03
CA PHE A 88 -6.58 -1.68 7.27
C PHE A 88 -5.80 -1.30 6.00
N PHE A 89 -4.48 -1.24 6.09
CA PHE A 89 -3.65 -0.94 4.93
C PHE A 89 -3.79 -2.01 3.83
N TYR A 90 -3.75 -3.29 4.20
CA TYR A 90 -3.92 -4.38 3.22
C TYR A 90 -5.35 -4.49 2.69
N ALA A 91 -6.35 -4.16 3.48
CA ALA A 91 -7.72 -4.01 2.99
C ALA A 91 -7.81 -2.94 1.89
N ILE A 92 -7.14 -1.80 2.08
CA ILE A 92 -7.09 -0.73 1.09
C ILE A 92 -6.37 -1.18 -0.18
N GLN A 93 -5.28 -1.96 -0.09
CA GLN A 93 -4.65 -2.53 -1.28
C GLN A 93 -5.62 -3.43 -2.06
N SER A 94 -6.44 -4.22 -1.37
CA SER A 94 -7.49 -5.00 -2.04
C SER A 94 -8.57 -4.15 -2.69
N LEU A 95 -9.03 -3.08 -2.02
CA LEU A 95 -9.98 -2.13 -2.62
C LEU A 95 -9.40 -1.47 -3.88
N LEU A 96 -8.13 -1.07 -3.85
CA LEU A 96 -7.45 -0.48 -5.02
C LEU A 96 -7.31 -1.49 -6.16
N GLN A 97 -7.06 -2.78 -5.88
CA GLN A 97 -6.97 -3.83 -6.89
C GLN A 97 -8.33 -4.18 -7.51
N LEU A 98 -9.43 -3.92 -6.82
CA LEU A 98 -10.79 -4.11 -7.33
C LEU A 98 -11.30 -2.91 -8.15
N LEU A 99 -10.68 -1.74 -8.00
CA LEU A 99 -10.97 -0.57 -8.84
C LEU A 99 -10.43 -0.75 -10.25
N PRO A 100 -10.92 0.02 -11.22
CA PRO A 100 -10.32 0.08 -12.55
C PRO A 100 -8.81 0.32 -12.48
N PRO A 101 -8.00 -0.36 -13.32
CA PRO A 101 -6.53 -0.32 -13.25
C PRO A 101 -5.94 1.09 -13.42
N GLU A 102 -6.69 2.01 -13.99
CA GLU A 102 -6.36 3.42 -14.12
C GLU A 102 -6.07 4.08 -12.76
N ILE A 103 -6.55 3.50 -11.64
CA ILE A 103 -6.24 3.99 -10.28
C ILE A 103 -4.73 3.95 -9.98
N TYR A 104 -3.95 3.14 -10.68
CA TYR A 104 -2.51 3.05 -10.54
C TYR A 104 -1.73 3.99 -11.47
N SER A 105 -2.41 4.86 -12.24
CA SER A 105 -1.77 5.90 -13.04
C SER A 105 -0.89 6.82 -12.18
N ASN A 106 0.10 7.46 -12.80
CA ASN A 106 0.91 8.50 -12.19
C ASN A 106 0.29 9.89 -12.30
N THR A 107 -0.69 10.04 -13.18
CA THR A 107 -1.42 11.30 -13.46
C THR A 107 -2.91 11.05 -13.33
N THR A 108 -3.69 12.13 -13.34
CA THR A 108 -5.16 12.05 -13.39
C THR A 108 -5.58 11.11 -14.52
N ALA A 109 -6.48 10.19 -14.20
CA ALA A 109 -6.99 9.22 -15.14
C ALA A 109 -8.52 9.32 -15.24
N TYR A 110 -9.04 8.95 -16.41
CA TYR A 110 -10.46 8.95 -16.69
C TYR A 110 -10.92 7.52 -16.98
N THR A 111 -12.01 7.15 -16.37
CA THR A 111 -12.72 5.89 -16.63
C THR A 111 -14.21 6.17 -16.69
N ASN A 112 -14.98 5.25 -17.25
CA ASN A 112 -16.44 5.40 -17.31
C ASN A 112 -17.05 5.49 -15.90
N GLU A 113 -16.48 4.77 -14.95
CA GLU A 113 -16.89 4.85 -13.56
C GLU A 113 -15.84 4.25 -12.62
N TRP A 114 -15.72 4.81 -11.44
CA TRP A 114 -14.89 4.29 -10.35
C TRP A 114 -15.70 3.32 -9.51
N SER A 115 -15.81 2.06 -9.93
CA SER A 115 -16.66 1.07 -9.26
C SER A 115 -15.90 -0.17 -8.81
N ILE A 116 -16.46 -0.83 -7.81
CA ILE A 116 -15.99 -2.09 -7.24
C ILE A 116 -17.17 -3.07 -7.20
N PRO A 117 -17.01 -4.32 -7.69
CA PRO A 117 -18.07 -5.32 -7.63
C PRO A 117 -18.46 -5.65 -6.18
N ALA A 118 -19.74 -5.90 -5.95
CA ALA A 118 -20.23 -6.32 -4.65
C ALA A 118 -19.66 -7.69 -4.27
N ALA A 119 -19.07 -7.78 -3.09
CA ALA A 119 -18.36 -8.98 -2.63
C ALA A 119 -18.23 -9.01 -1.10
N ASN A 120 -17.95 -10.19 -0.55
CA ASN A 120 -17.42 -10.35 0.80
C ASN A 120 -15.99 -10.93 0.67
N ILE A 121 -15.06 -10.32 1.35
CA ILE A 121 -13.65 -10.71 1.37
C ILE A 121 -13.25 -10.91 2.83
N THR A 122 -12.62 -12.02 3.12
CA THR A 122 -11.87 -12.24 4.38
C THR A 122 -10.49 -12.71 3.97
N ASP A 123 -9.48 -12.02 4.45
CA ASP A 123 -8.09 -12.28 4.08
C ASP A 123 -7.20 -12.21 5.32
N THR A 124 -6.40 -13.24 5.51
CA THR A 124 -5.37 -13.34 6.54
C THR A 124 -4.10 -13.88 5.89
N PRO A 125 -2.93 -13.33 6.19
CA PRO A 125 -1.70 -13.80 5.57
C PRO A 125 -1.38 -15.24 6.01
N GLN A 126 -1.05 -16.10 5.07
CA GLN A 126 -0.59 -17.47 5.33
C GLN A 126 0.84 -17.48 5.89
N PHE A 127 1.67 -16.50 5.51
CA PHE A 127 3.05 -16.37 5.94
C PHE A 127 3.27 -15.02 6.63
N GLU A 128 3.90 -15.04 7.80
CA GLU A 128 4.25 -13.82 8.54
C GLU A 128 5.35 -13.01 7.84
N TYR A 129 6.32 -13.68 7.22
CA TYR A 129 7.38 -13.06 6.45
C TYR A 129 7.04 -13.08 4.96
N ARG A 130 6.82 -11.90 4.38
CA ARG A 130 6.58 -11.70 2.94
C ARG A 130 7.49 -10.58 2.47
N GLY A 131 8.67 -10.92 2.00
CA GLY A 131 9.73 -9.96 1.75
C GLY A 131 10.31 -10.03 0.34
N LEU A 132 10.92 -8.91 -0.04
CA LEU A 132 11.79 -8.81 -1.20
C LEU A 132 13.17 -8.31 -0.77
N HIS A 133 14.18 -8.73 -1.52
CA HIS A 133 15.56 -8.31 -1.36
C HIS A 133 15.98 -7.43 -2.54
N LEU A 134 16.74 -6.37 -2.26
CA LEU A 134 17.36 -5.55 -3.29
C LEU A 134 18.81 -5.24 -2.90
N ASP A 135 19.74 -5.63 -3.75
CA ASP A 135 21.15 -5.30 -3.64
C ASP A 135 21.45 -4.03 -4.44
N VAL A 136 21.83 -2.96 -3.73
CA VAL A 136 22.20 -1.68 -4.34
C VAL A 136 23.70 -1.43 -4.30
N CYS A 137 24.47 -2.40 -3.81
CA CYS A 137 25.93 -2.35 -3.71
C CYS A 137 26.59 -2.75 -5.03
N ARG A 138 26.22 -3.90 -5.58
CA ARG A 138 26.73 -4.37 -6.87
C ARG A 138 26.24 -3.51 -8.03
N HIS A 139 24.99 -3.05 -7.97
CA HIS A 139 24.45 -2.09 -8.92
C HIS A 139 23.73 -0.97 -8.16
N PHE A 140 24.12 0.27 -8.45
CA PHE A 140 23.49 1.43 -7.84
C PHE A 140 22.10 1.70 -8.45
N TYR A 141 21.11 1.91 -7.59
CA TYR A 141 19.77 2.32 -7.99
C TYR A 141 19.41 3.68 -7.36
N PRO A 142 18.84 4.62 -8.11
CA PRO A 142 18.46 5.92 -7.59
C PRO A 142 17.28 5.79 -6.59
N VAL A 143 17.14 6.78 -5.70
CA VAL A 143 16.09 6.81 -4.69
C VAL A 143 14.68 6.68 -5.29
N SER A 144 14.45 7.23 -6.49
CA SER A 144 13.17 7.10 -7.20
C SER A 144 12.82 5.65 -7.52
N PHE A 145 13.83 4.84 -7.90
CA PHE A 145 13.64 3.41 -8.11
C PHE A 145 13.27 2.69 -6.80
N ILE A 146 13.98 3.01 -5.70
CA ILE A 146 13.70 2.39 -4.39
C ILE A 146 12.28 2.69 -3.92
N LYS A 147 11.83 3.94 -4.07
CA LYS A 147 10.45 4.33 -3.76
C LYS A 147 9.44 3.52 -4.57
N LYS A 148 9.65 3.41 -5.89
CA LYS A 148 8.79 2.61 -6.76
C LYS A 148 8.79 1.13 -6.37
N TYR A 149 9.96 0.60 -5.97
CA TYR A 149 10.10 -0.79 -5.51
C TYR A 149 9.26 -1.03 -4.25
N ILE A 150 9.30 -0.11 -3.27
CA ILE A 150 8.49 -0.16 -2.05
C ILE A 150 6.98 -0.06 -2.39
N ASP A 151 6.60 0.83 -3.31
CA ASP A 151 5.21 0.94 -3.76
C ASP A 151 4.70 -0.38 -4.36
N LEU A 152 5.51 -1.05 -5.19
CA LEU A 152 5.17 -2.36 -5.75
C LEU A 152 5.08 -3.45 -4.68
N MET A 153 5.98 -3.43 -3.69
CA MET A 153 5.89 -4.33 -2.53
C MET A 153 4.56 -4.13 -1.78
N SER A 154 4.16 -2.89 -1.56
CA SER A 154 2.91 -2.57 -0.86
C SER A 154 1.68 -3.08 -1.61
N MET A 155 1.65 -2.96 -2.93
CA MET A 155 0.59 -3.49 -3.80
C MET A 155 0.44 -5.01 -3.68
N GLN A 156 1.56 -5.72 -3.48
CA GLN A 156 1.61 -7.17 -3.29
C GLN A 156 1.48 -7.60 -1.82
N LYS A 157 1.15 -6.67 -0.93
CA LYS A 157 1.02 -6.90 0.52
C LYS A 157 2.28 -7.51 1.16
N MET A 158 3.46 -7.17 0.62
CA MET A 158 4.74 -7.50 1.21
C MET A 158 4.98 -6.66 2.46
N ASN A 159 5.63 -7.23 3.49
CA ASN A 159 5.84 -6.57 4.78
C ASN A 159 7.30 -6.50 5.22
N ARG A 160 8.23 -7.01 4.41
CA ARG A 160 9.67 -6.97 4.72
C ARG A 160 10.45 -6.55 3.49
N PHE A 161 11.32 -5.54 3.67
CA PHE A 161 12.26 -5.10 2.66
C PHE A 161 13.68 -5.36 3.16
N HIS A 162 14.37 -6.34 2.55
CA HIS A 162 15.78 -6.57 2.80
C HIS A 162 16.59 -5.69 1.85
N TRP A 163 17.01 -4.53 2.32
CA TRP A 163 17.80 -3.58 1.57
C TRP A 163 19.29 -3.80 1.84
N HIS A 164 20.01 -4.38 0.89
CA HIS A 164 21.43 -4.65 0.98
C HIS A 164 22.22 -3.38 0.62
N LEU A 165 22.76 -2.71 1.65
CA LEU A 165 23.38 -1.39 1.57
C LEU A 165 24.91 -1.40 1.72
N THR A 166 25.51 -2.52 2.12
CA THR A 166 26.94 -2.58 2.47
C THR A 166 27.61 -3.81 1.89
N GLU A 167 28.66 -3.58 1.11
CA GLU A 167 29.45 -4.60 0.47
C GLU A 167 30.84 -4.03 0.12
N ASP A 168 31.84 -4.89 -0.13
CA ASP A 168 33.18 -4.49 -0.58
C ASP A 168 33.16 -3.78 -1.95
N GLN A 169 32.20 -4.14 -2.80
CA GLN A 169 32.04 -3.55 -4.13
C GLN A 169 31.29 -2.22 -4.14
N GLY A 170 30.75 -1.78 -3.01
CA GLY A 170 30.08 -0.49 -2.90
C GLY A 170 29.40 -0.30 -1.55
N TRP A 171 29.70 0.78 -0.89
CA TRP A 171 29.10 1.16 0.38
C TRP A 171 28.06 2.26 0.18
N ARG A 172 26.79 2.05 0.62
CA ARG A 172 25.65 2.93 0.29
C ARG A 172 24.99 3.58 1.50
N ILE A 173 25.50 3.35 2.72
CA ILE A 173 24.96 3.96 3.93
C ILE A 173 25.99 4.87 4.57
N GLU A 174 25.62 6.13 4.81
CA GLU A 174 26.48 7.07 5.51
C GLU A 174 26.65 6.69 6.97
N ILE A 175 27.91 6.56 7.43
CA ILE A 175 28.26 6.41 8.84
C ILE A 175 29.11 7.61 9.24
N LYS A 176 28.51 8.54 9.99
CA LYS A 176 29.14 9.83 10.39
C LYS A 176 30.51 9.66 11.06
N LYS A 177 30.71 8.57 11.83
CA LYS A 177 32.02 8.26 12.47
C LYS A 177 33.05 7.70 11.50
N HIS A 178 32.64 7.25 10.32
CA HIS A 178 33.50 6.62 9.31
C HIS A 178 33.19 7.15 7.91
N PRO A 179 33.39 8.46 7.65
CA PRO A 179 32.96 9.10 6.40
C PRO A 179 33.62 8.50 5.15
N LYS A 180 34.86 8.00 5.27
CA LYS A 180 35.58 7.35 4.17
C LYS A 180 34.86 6.13 3.58
N LEU A 181 33.95 5.50 4.32
CA LEU A 181 33.13 4.39 3.80
C LEU A 181 32.25 4.84 2.63
N THR A 182 31.72 6.08 2.68
CA THR A 182 30.94 6.65 1.59
C THR A 182 31.81 7.50 0.63
N GLU A 183 32.78 8.26 1.12
CA GLU A 183 33.62 9.09 0.27
C GLU A 183 34.47 8.26 -0.70
N ILE A 184 35.02 7.13 -0.25
CA ILE A 184 35.87 6.23 -1.02
C ILE A 184 35.16 4.94 -1.39
N GLY A 185 34.55 4.26 -0.41
CA GLY A 185 33.95 2.94 -0.57
C GLY A 185 32.67 2.92 -1.42
N SER A 186 32.05 4.09 -1.68
CA SER A 186 30.91 4.19 -2.59
C SER A 186 31.29 4.21 -4.08
N MET A 187 32.55 4.46 -4.38
CA MET A 187 33.07 4.65 -5.73
C MET A 187 33.90 3.45 -6.18
N ARG A 188 33.78 3.07 -7.44
CA ARG A 188 34.60 2.06 -8.07
C ARG A 188 34.87 2.38 -9.54
N LYS A 189 35.95 1.88 -10.08
CA LYS A 189 36.35 2.16 -11.47
C LYS A 189 35.48 1.46 -12.50
N GLU A 190 34.98 0.26 -12.16
CA GLU A 190 34.24 -0.59 -13.08
C GLU A 190 33.21 -1.46 -12.31
N THR A 191 32.22 -1.97 -13.01
CA THR A 191 31.25 -2.91 -12.50
C THR A 191 31.44 -4.27 -13.17
N ILE A 192 31.51 -5.31 -12.37
CA ILE A 192 31.61 -6.69 -12.88
C ILE A 192 30.25 -7.08 -13.45
N ILE A 193 30.22 -7.44 -14.74
CA ILE A 193 28.99 -7.78 -15.46
C ILE A 193 28.75 -9.30 -15.50
N ASN A 194 29.77 -10.11 -15.28
CA ASN A 194 29.69 -11.58 -15.29
C ASN A 194 30.37 -12.19 -14.06
N ARG A 195 30.28 -13.52 -13.90
CA ARG A 195 31.06 -14.23 -12.88
C ARG A 195 32.53 -14.00 -13.06
N TYR A 196 33.30 -13.86 -11.96
CA TYR A 196 34.74 -13.95 -12.02
C TYR A 196 35.12 -15.21 -12.78
N SER A 197 35.71 -15.07 -13.94
CA SER A 197 36.47 -16.15 -14.51
C SER A 197 37.80 -16.17 -13.74
N SER A 198 37.96 -17.12 -12.86
CA SER A 198 39.27 -17.43 -12.27
C SER A 198 40.21 -17.89 -13.34
#